data_d4345962d998f046657498730f4fe7f6
#
_entry.id   d4345962d998f046657498730f4fe7f6
#
_cell.length_a   1.000
_cell.length_b   1.000
_cell.length_c   1.000
_cell.angle_alpha   90.00
_cell.angle_beta   90.00
_cell.angle_gamma   90.00
#
_symmetry.space_group_name_H-M   'P 1'
#
loop_
_entity.id
_entity.type
_entity.pdbx_description
1 polymer ?
#
loop_
_entity_poly.entity_id
_entity_poly.type
_entity_poly.pdbx_seq_one_letter_code
_entity_poly.pdbx_strand_id
1 'polypeptide(L)'
;MKCIINRRAQFSASHRYWLPELSAAENQAAFGLCAQPYGHGHNYVLYISLYGDIDDYGMVLNLSDVKHVIKKEVTGQLDYGFLNEVWPEFRETLPTTENIARVIWQRLAPHFPLVRIQLFEQPELFAEYTGNNMEALLTIGTHFSAAHRLALDSLTLEQ
;
A
#
# COMPACT_ATOMS: atom_id res chain seq x y z
N MET A 1 21.14 -19.56 -8.02
CA MET A 1 21.04 -18.63 -6.86
C MET A 1 19.62 -18.08 -6.85
N LYS A 2 19.02 -17.97 -5.66
CA LYS A 2 17.65 -17.40 -5.52
C LYS A 2 17.73 -15.93 -5.15
N CYS A 3 16.79 -15.14 -5.66
CA CYS A 3 16.77 -13.71 -5.46
C CYS A 3 15.34 -13.19 -5.28
N ILE A 4 15.18 -12.13 -4.49
CA ILE A 4 13.96 -11.32 -4.44
C ILE A 4 14.24 -10.04 -5.21
N ILE A 5 13.41 -9.74 -6.20
CA ILE A 5 13.44 -8.48 -6.93
C ILE A 5 12.25 -7.62 -6.53
N ASN A 6 12.47 -6.31 -6.43
CA ASN A 6 11.42 -5.35 -6.11
C ASN A 6 11.15 -4.45 -7.31
N ARG A 7 9.89 -4.33 -7.69
CA ARG A 7 9.43 -3.36 -8.68
C ARG A 7 8.61 -2.28 -8.01
N ARG A 8 9.03 -1.02 -8.18
CA ARG A 8 8.27 0.15 -7.74
C ARG A 8 7.36 0.63 -8.87
N ALA A 9 6.12 0.95 -8.54
CA ALA A 9 5.15 1.59 -9.41
C ALA A 9 4.42 2.71 -8.66
N GLN A 10 3.70 3.57 -9.37
CA GLN A 10 2.90 4.65 -8.79
C GLN A 10 1.60 4.80 -9.57
N PHE A 11 0.56 5.28 -8.89
CA PHE A 11 -0.69 5.72 -9.48
C PHE A 11 -1.35 6.75 -8.56
N SER A 12 -2.16 7.62 -9.13
CA SER A 12 -2.97 8.61 -8.40
C SER A 12 -4.42 8.16 -8.45
N ALA A 13 -5.06 8.03 -7.30
CA ALA A 13 -6.46 7.60 -7.24
C ALA A 13 -7.17 8.27 -6.08
N SER A 14 -8.49 8.41 -6.21
CA SER A 14 -9.38 8.86 -5.14
C SER A 14 -10.19 7.69 -4.57
N HIS A 15 -10.62 7.83 -3.34
CA HIS A 15 -11.47 6.88 -2.67
C HIS A 15 -12.40 7.55 -1.66
N ARG A 16 -13.39 6.78 -1.19
CA ARG A 16 -14.32 7.18 -0.14
C ARG A 16 -14.58 5.99 0.77
N TYR A 17 -14.64 6.22 2.07
CA TYR A 17 -15.19 5.23 3.02
C TYR A 17 -16.65 5.51 3.25
N TRP A 18 -17.48 4.57 2.85
CA TRP A 18 -18.91 4.70 2.96
C TRP A 18 -19.57 3.33 3.12
N LEU A 19 -20.36 3.18 4.17
CA LEU A 19 -21.18 2.01 4.40
C LEU A 19 -22.64 2.37 4.09
N PRO A 20 -23.27 1.71 3.08
CA PRO A 20 -24.63 2.02 2.66
C PRO A 20 -25.69 1.81 3.74
N GLU A 21 -25.44 0.92 4.68
CA GLU A 21 -26.30 0.59 5.82
C GLU A 21 -26.30 1.67 6.91
N LEU A 22 -25.35 2.59 6.90
CA LEU A 22 -25.26 3.70 7.83
C LEU A 22 -25.85 4.97 7.24
N SER A 23 -26.47 5.80 8.07
CA SER A 23 -26.86 7.15 7.69
C SER A 23 -25.64 8.03 7.37
N ALA A 24 -25.86 9.17 6.72
CA ALA A 24 -24.79 10.11 6.42
C ALA A 24 -24.08 10.62 7.69
N ALA A 25 -24.82 10.85 8.76
CA ALA A 25 -24.25 11.29 10.04
C ALA A 25 -23.38 10.20 10.70
N GLU A 26 -23.81 8.95 10.64
CA GLU A 26 -23.05 7.81 11.17
C GLU A 26 -21.80 7.55 10.34
N ASN A 27 -21.87 7.59 9.00
CA ASN A 27 -20.69 7.50 8.14
C ASN A 27 -19.68 8.62 8.44
N GLN A 28 -20.17 9.86 8.59
CA GLN A 28 -19.31 10.99 8.94
C GLN A 28 -18.68 10.83 10.33
N ALA A 29 -19.40 10.31 11.30
CA ALA A 29 -18.90 10.05 12.65
C ALA A 29 -17.84 8.92 12.66
N ALA A 30 -18.06 7.86 11.85
CA ALA A 30 -17.16 6.71 11.77
C ALA A 30 -15.85 7.00 10.99
N PHE A 31 -15.95 7.73 9.87
CA PHE A 31 -14.85 7.85 8.91
C PHE A 31 -14.33 9.29 8.71
N GLY A 32 -14.94 10.27 9.35
CA GLY A 32 -14.49 11.66 9.29
C GLY A 32 -14.33 12.17 7.84
N LEU A 33 -13.16 12.69 7.51
CA LEU A 33 -12.85 13.21 6.17
C LEU A 33 -12.95 12.15 5.06
N CYS A 34 -12.74 10.88 5.38
CA CYS A 34 -12.85 9.78 4.41
C CYS A 34 -14.29 9.54 3.95
N ALA A 35 -15.32 10.02 4.69
CA ALA A 35 -16.73 9.92 4.31
C ALA A 35 -17.22 11.06 3.42
N GLN A 36 -16.40 12.04 3.07
CA GLN A 36 -16.80 13.17 2.24
C GLN A 36 -17.46 12.72 0.93
N PRO A 37 -18.51 13.40 0.44
CA PRO A 37 -19.32 12.97 -0.73
C PRO A 37 -18.50 12.70 -2.00
N TYR A 38 -17.43 13.47 -2.21
CA TYR A 38 -16.59 13.37 -3.42
C TYR A 38 -15.29 12.58 -3.17
N GLY A 39 -15.15 11.99 -1.97
CA GLY A 39 -13.94 11.30 -1.57
C GLY A 39 -12.73 12.24 -1.43
N HIS A 40 -11.56 11.64 -1.35
CA HIS A 40 -10.26 12.33 -1.40
C HIS A 40 -9.25 11.43 -2.14
N GLY A 41 -8.12 11.98 -2.53
CA GLY A 41 -7.16 11.25 -3.36
C GLY A 41 -5.75 11.25 -2.79
N HIS A 42 -4.99 10.24 -3.22
CA HIS A 42 -3.60 10.03 -2.85
C HIS A 42 -2.74 9.70 -4.07
N ASN A 43 -1.44 9.99 -3.95
CA ASN A 43 -0.42 9.50 -4.86
C ASN A 43 0.17 8.22 -4.28
N TYR A 44 -0.43 7.10 -4.62
CA TYR A 44 -0.01 5.79 -4.11
C TYR A 44 1.36 5.39 -4.63
N VAL A 45 2.17 4.83 -3.75
CA VAL A 45 3.44 4.19 -4.11
C VAL A 45 3.34 2.69 -3.81
N LEU A 46 3.57 1.88 -4.84
CA LEU A 46 3.42 0.43 -4.81
C LEU A 46 4.79 -0.23 -4.99
N TYR A 47 5.17 -1.13 -4.07
CA TYR A 47 6.29 -2.03 -4.24
C TYR A 47 5.78 -3.47 -4.35
N ILE A 48 6.25 -4.16 -5.36
CA ILE A 48 5.93 -5.55 -5.67
C ILE A 48 7.21 -6.35 -5.55
N SER A 49 7.25 -7.30 -4.59
CA SER A 49 8.39 -8.19 -4.37
C SER A 49 8.11 -9.54 -5.03
N LEU A 50 9.00 -9.97 -5.90
CA LEU A 50 8.94 -11.21 -6.68
C LEU A 50 10.13 -12.08 -6.32
N TYR A 51 9.91 -13.39 -6.22
CA TYR A 51 10.95 -14.36 -5.87
C TYR A 51 11.18 -15.36 -6.99
N GLY A 52 12.43 -15.71 -7.25
CA GLY A 52 12.74 -16.73 -8.23
C GLY A 52 14.20 -17.10 -8.28
N ASP A 53 14.50 -18.11 -9.09
CA ASP A 53 15.87 -18.48 -9.42
C ASP A 53 16.41 -17.53 -10.50
N ILE A 54 17.68 -17.21 -10.41
CA ILE A 54 18.40 -16.48 -11.45
C ILE A 54 18.68 -17.48 -12.58
N ASP A 55 18.24 -17.13 -13.79
CA ASP A 55 18.47 -17.91 -15.01
C ASP A 55 19.92 -17.76 -15.53
N ASP A 56 20.22 -18.43 -16.66
CA ASP A 56 21.54 -18.40 -17.30
C ASP A 56 21.90 -17.01 -17.84
N TYR A 57 20.95 -16.10 -17.97
CA TYR A 57 21.17 -14.71 -18.39
C TYR A 57 21.30 -13.75 -17.20
N GLY A 58 21.25 -14.25 -15.96
CA GLY A 58 21.38 -13.45 -14.75
C GLY A 58 20.07 -12.77 -14.31
N MET A 59 18.90 -13.23 -14.77
CA MET A 59 17.60 -12.64 -14.48
C MET A 59 16.69 -13.59 -13.71
N VAL A 60 15.90 -13.04 -12.77
CA VAL A 60 14.76 -13.74 -12.17
C VAL A 60 13.55 -13.68 -13.12
N LEU A 61 13.29 -12.50 -13.64
CA LEU A 61 12.23 -12.18 -14.60
C LEU A 61 12.66 -10.96 -15.42
N ASN A 62 12.13 -10.87 -16.65
CA ASN A 62 12.31 -9.66 -17.45
C ASN A 62 11.50 -8.50 -16.82
N LEU A 63 12.19 -7.47 -16.32
CA LEU A 63 11.57 -6.33 -15.65
C LEU A 63 10.68 -5.48 -16.57
N SER A 64 10.86 -5.57 -17.90
CA SER A 64 9.98 -4.89 -18.86
C SER A 64 8.62 -5.58 -18.93
N ASP A 65 8.62 -6.91 -18.92
CA ASP A 65 7.38 -7.71 -18.92
C ASP A 65 6.64 -7.53 -17.59
N VAL A 66 7.36 -7.54 -16.47
CA VAL A 66 6.82 -7.23 -15.14
C VAL A 66 6.15 -5.85 -15.14
N LYS A 67 6.81 -4.82 -15.69
CA LYS A 67 6.24 -3.47 -15.82
C LYS A 67 4.95 -3.47 -16.65
N HIS A 68 4.94 -4.20 -17.77
CA HIS A 68 3.79 -4.25 -18.66
C HIS A 68 2.57 -4.86 -17.97
N VAL A 69 2.76 -5.99 -17.29
CA VAL A 69 1.67 -6.66 -16.55
C VAL A 69 1.16 -5.78 -15.40
N ILE A 70 2.05 -5.16 -14.61
CA ILE A 70 1.64 -4.25 -13.54
C ILE A 70 0.81 -3.08 -14.09
N LYS A 71 1.23 -2.51 -15.24
CA LYS A 71 0.46 -1.44 -15.88
C LYS A 71 -0.91 -1.93 -16.34
N LYS A 72 -0.99 -3.10 -16.95
CA LYS A 72 -2.24 -3.67 -17.47
C LYS A 72 -3.22 -4.02 -16.36
N GLU A 73 -2.75 -4.72 -15.32
CA GLU A 73 -3.61 -5.31 -14.29
C GLU A 73 -3.88 -4.37 -13.11
N VAL A 74 -3.03 -3.35 -12.90
CA VAL A 74 -3.13 -2.48 -11.73
C VAL A 74 -3.07 -1.00 -12.12
N THR A 75 -1.88 -0.44 -12.39
CA THR A 75 -1.73 1.01 -12.41
C THR A 75 -2.48 1.69 -13.55
N GLY A 76 -2.60 1.06 -14.71
CA GLY A 76 -3.35 1.62 -15.84
C GLY A 76 -4.86 1.61 -15.65
N GLN A 77 -5.37 0.84 -14.68
CA GLN A 77 -6.79 0.81 -14.32
C GLN A 77 -7.09 1.80 -13.18
N LEU A 78 -6.18 1.92 -12.21
CA LEU A 78 -6.38 2.73 -11.01
C LEU A 78 -6.01 4.20 -11.20
N ASP A 79 -5.07 4.49 -12.10
CA ASP A 79 -4.54 5.85 -12.27
C ASP A 79 -5.63 6.81 -12.72
N TYR A 80 -5.78 7.92 -12.00
CA TYR A 80 -6.86 8.91 -12.10
C TYR A 80 -8.28 8.36 -11.88
N GLY A 81 -8.40 7.19 -11.24
CA GLY A 81 -9.66 6.52 -10.96
C GLY A 81 -10.26 6.87 -9.59
N PHE A 82 -11.56 6.60 -9.47
CA PHE A 82 -12.25 6.54 -8.18
C PHE A 82 -12.35 5.07 -7.77
N LEU A 83 -11.58 4.64 -6.77
CA LEU A 83 -11.39 3.23 -6.42
C LEU A 83 -12.70 2.49 -6.14
N ASN A 84 -13.67 3.17 -5.53
CA ASN A 84 -14.99 2.61 -5.25
C ASN A 84 -15.75 2.14 -6.50
N GLU A 85 -15.40 2.62 -7.68
CA GLU A 85 -16.08 2.32 -8.94
C GLU A 85 -15.20 1.52 -9.91
N VAL A 86 -13.87 1.69 -9.86
CA VAL A 86 -12.94 1.10 -10.83
C VAL A 86 -12.91 -0.42 -10.71
N TRP A 87 -12.85 -0.94 -9.49
CA TRP A 87 -12.83 -2.38 -9.26
C TRP A 87 -14.08 -2.84 -8.51
N PRO A 88 -14.75 -3.91 -8.96
CA PRO A 88 -15.98 -4.41 -8.35
C PRO A 88 -15.82 -4.81 -6.89
N GLU A 89 -14.61 -5.20 -6.47
CA GLU A 89 -14.29 -5.57 -5.09
C GLU A 89 -14.58 -4.43 -4.11
N PHE A 90 -14.43 -3.18 -4.54
CA PHE A 90 -14.64 -2.00 -3.69
C PHE A 90 -16.08 -1.48 -3.64
N ARG A 91 -17.01 -2.19 -4.27
CA ARG A 91 -18.44 -1.95 -4.09
C ARG A 91 -18.96 -2.55 -2.79
N GLU A 92 -18.34 -3.62 -2.32
CA GLU A 92 -18.72 -4.37 -1.11
C GLU A 92 -17.71 -4.23 0.02
N THR A 93 -16.50 -3.78 -0.29
CA THR A 93 -15.39 -3.66 0.67
C THR A 93 -14.84 -2.25 0.63
N LEU A 94 -14.62 -1.64 1.79
CA LEU A 94 -13.98 -0.32 1.86
C LEU A 94 -12.60 -0.35 1.21
N PRO A 95 -12.26 0.63 0.36
CA PRO A 95 -10.94 0.76 -0.27
C PRO A 95 -9.91 1.32 0.72
N THR A 96 -9.70 0.62 1.84
CA THR A 96 -8.64 0.88 2.79
C THR A 96 -7.30 0.40 2.21
N THR A 97 -6.20 0.94 2.70
CA THR A 97 -4.86 0.67 2.15
C THR A 97 -4.55 -0.84 2.13
N GLU A 98 -4.90 -1.58 3.17
CA GLU A 98 -4.73 -3.03 3.27
C GLU A 98 -5.65 -3.80 2.31
N ASN A 99 -6.89 -3.36 2.12
CA ASN A 99 -7.81 -3.97 1.17
C ASN A 99 -7.34 -3.74 -0.28
N ILE A 100 -6.85 -2.55 -0.59
CA ILE A 100 -6.27 -2.26 -1.92
C ILE A 100 -5.05 -3.15 -2.15
N ALA A 101 -4.13 -3.28 -1.17
CA ALA A 101 -2.95 -4.14 -1.29
C ALA A 101 -3.34 -5.61 -1.52
N ARG A 102 -4.37 -6.11 -0.83
CA ARG A 102 -4.90 -7.46 -1.01
C ARG A 102 -5.46 -7.68 -2.41
N VAL A 103 -6.26 -6.75 -2.93
CA VAL A 103 -6.84 -6.85 -4.29
C VAL A 103 -5.74 -6.77 -5.35
N ILE A 104 -4.74 -5.92 -5.17
CA ILE A 104 -3.55 -5.87 -6.05
C ILE A 104 -2.85 -7.23 -6.07
N TRP A 105 -2.66 -7.86 -4.90
CA TRP A 105 -2.08 -9.20 -4.81
C TRP A 105 -2.90 -10.20 -5.63
N GLN A 106 -4.21 -10.24 -5.44
CA GLN A 106 -5.09 -11.19 -6.15
C GLN A 106 -5.01 -11.05 -7.68
N ARG A 107 -4.85 -9.82 -8.17
CA ARG A 107 -4.71 -9.54 -9.60
C ARG A 107 -3.34 -9.91 -10.17
N LEU A 108 -2.28 -9.78 -9.38
CA LEU A 108 -0.92 -10.06 -9.82
C LEU A 108 -0.45 -11.51 -9.55
N ALA A 109 -1.03 -12.20 -8.58
CA ALA A 109 -0.65 -13.57 -8.22
C ALA A 109 -0.74 -14.60 -9.36
N PRO A 110 -1.70 -14.51 -10.32
CA PRO A 110 -1.72 -15.40 -11.48
C PRO A 110 -0.54 -15.21 -12.44
N HIS A 111 0.15 -14.08 -12.37
CA HIS A 111 1.20 -13.71 -13.33
C HIS A 111 2.61 -13.84 -12.75
N PHE A 112 2.75 -13.80 -11.41
CA PHE A 112 4.06 -13.67 -10.78
C PHE A 112 4.19 -14.51 -9.51
N PRO A 113 5.39 -14.98 -9.19
CA PRO A 113 5.73 -15.56 -7.90
C PRO A 113 5.89 -14.44 -6.83
N LEU A 114 4.75 -13.92 -6.37
CA LEU A 114 4.71 -12.84 -5.40
C LEU A 114 5.22 -13.29 -4.03
N VAL A 115 5.95 -12.40 -3.38
CA VAL A 115 6.37 -12.53 -1.97
C VAL A 115 5.67 -11.50 -1.10
N ARG A 116 5.54 -10.27 -1.61
CA ARG A 116 4.97 -9.16 -0.85
C ARG A 116 4.48 -8.06 -1.78
N ILE A 117 3.35 -7.47 -1.41
CA ILE A 117 2.88 -6.16 -1.87
C ILE A 117 3.05 -5.20 -0.70
N GLN A 118 3.68 -4.04 -0.94
CA GLN A 118 3.64 -2.89 -0.03
C GLN A 118 2.97 -1.74 -0.77
N LEU A 119 1.93 -1.19 -0.18
CA LEU A 119 1.19 -0.05 -0.73
C LEU A 119 1.23 1.11 0.25
N PHE A 120 1.82 2.20 -0.17
CA PHE A 120 1.88 3.46 0.56
C PHE A 120 0.78 4.39 0.06
N GLU A 121 -0.12 4.76 0.94
CA GLU A 121 -1.10 5.82 0.74
C GLU A 121 -0.48 7.18 1.04
N GLN A 122 0.35 7.23 2.07
CA GLN A 122 1.20 8.35 2.48
C GLN A 122 2.56 7.80 2.94
N PRO A 123 3.60 8.64 3.06
CA PRO A 123 4.91 8.16 3.52
C PRO A 123 4.86 7.40 4.86
N GLU A 124 3.99 7.85 5.78
CA GLU A 124 3.83 7.29 7.11
C GLU A 124 2.67 6.28 7.22
N LEU A 125 1.86 6.11 6.16
CA LEU A 125 0.73 5.17 6.15
C LEU A 125 0.88 4.20 5.00
N PHE A 126 1.14 2.94 5.31
CA PHE A 126 1.26 1.88 4.31
C PHE A 126 0.78 0.54 4.82
N ALA A 127 0.39 -0.32 3.90
CA ALA A 127 0.04 -1.71 4.16
C ALA A 127 1.01 -2.67 3.47
N GLU A 128 1.22 -3.83 4.10
CA GLU A 128 1.94 -4.96 3.54
C GLU A 128 1.02 -6.18 3.50
N TYR A 129 1.05 -6.89 2.37
CA TYR A 129 0.30 -8.13 2.18
C TYR A 129 1.19 -9.20 1.55
N THR A 130 1.16 -10.41 2.11
CA THR A 130 2.03 -11.54 1.70
C THR A 130 1.27 -12.74 1.16
N GLY A 131 -0.03 -12.55 0.86
CA GLY A 131 -0.87 -13.63 0.33
C GLY A 131 -1.48 -14.55 1.39
N ASN A 132 -1.24 -14.28 2.66
CA ASN A 132 -1.87 -15.03 3.76
C ASN A 132 -3.30 -14.50 3.97
N ASN A 133 -4.29 -15.29 3.62
CA ASN A 133 -5.68 -14.97 3.28
C ASN A 133 -6.42 -13.92 4.13
N MET A 134 -6.05 -13.65 5.37
CA MET A 134 -6.77 -12.72 6.26
C MET A 134 -5.84 -11.81 7.06
N GLU A 135 -4.55 -11.80 6.75
CA GLU A 135 -3.58 -11.02 7.50
C GLU A 135 -2.91 -9.98 6.60
N ALA A 136 -3.03 -8.72 6.96
CA ALA A 136 -2.25 -7.63 6.42
C ALA A 136 -1.59 -6.87 7.57
N LEU A 137 -0.40 -6.34 7.35
CA LEU A 137 0.25 -5.42 8.27
C LEU A 137 -0.07 -4.00 7.83
N LEU A 138 -0.72 -3.22 8.70
CA LEU A 138 -0.92 -1.79 8.50
C LEU A 138 0.04 -1.02 9.41
N THR A 139 0.80 -0.11 8.84
CA THR A 139 1.75 0.74 9.54
C THR A 139 1.34 2.19 9.44
N ILE A 140 1.28 2.87 10.58
CA ILE A 140 1.13 4.32 10.67
C ILE A 140 2.27 4.91 11.49
N GLY A 141 2.97 5.88 10.92
CA GLY A 141 4.04 6.61 11.58
C GLY A 141 3.53 7.84 12.32
N THR A 142 4.09 8.10 13.49
CA THR A 142 3.91 9.34 14.23
C THR A 142 5.27 9.91 14.62
N HIS A 143 5.37 11.22 14.71
CA HIS A 143 6.59 11.90 15.08
C HIS A 143 6.41 12.68 16.37
N PHE A 144 7.44 12.67 17.20
CA PHE A 144 7.53 13.56 18.35
C PHE A 144 8.94 14.12 18.47
N SER A 145 9.06 15.30 19.07
CA SER A 145 10.36 15.89 19.40
C SER A 145 10.53 15.90 20.91
N ALA A 146 11.68 15.44 21.37
CA ALA A 146 12.03 15.42 22.77
C ALA A 146 13.47 15.88 22.96
N ALA A 147 13.72 16.62 24.07
CA ALA A 147 15.06 16.95 24.52
C ALA A 147 15.42 16.07 25.72
N HIS A 148 16.66 15.64 25.79
CA HIS A 148 17.21 14.93 26.92
C HIS A 148 18.62 15.43 27.23
N ARG A 149 19.03 15.27 28.47
CA ARG A 149 20.38 15.53 28.90
C ARG A 149 21.01 14.24 29.41
N LEU A 150 22.16 13.93 28.86
CA LEU A 150 23.04 12.90 29.45
C LEU A 150 23.94 13.60 30.48
N ALA A 151 23.85 13.20 31.73
CA ALA A 151 24.70 13.69 32.80
C ALA A 151 25.12 12.51 33.68
N LEU A 152 26.37 12.49 34.08
CA LEU A 152 26.88 11.64 35.13
C LEU A 152 27.27 12.53 36.29
N ASP A 153 26.85 12.16 37.50
CA ASP A 153 27.17 12.93 38.72
C ASP A 153 28.67 13.03 38.99
N SER A 154 29.45 12.15 38.38
CA SER A 154 30.92 12.11 38.45
C SER A 154 31.64 13.02 37.46
N LEU A 155 30.91 13.66 36.52
CA LEU A 155 31.47 14.53 35.51
C LEU A 155 31.13 15.99 35.77
N THR A 156 32.11 16.86 35.68
CA THR A 156 31.93 18.32 35.76
C THR A 156 31.53 18.88 34.39
N LEU A 157 30.95 20.08 34.34
CA LEU A 157 30.50 20.74 33.10
C LEU A 157 31.63 21.07 32.13
N GLU A 158 32.90 20.84 32.48
CA GLU A 158 34.08 21.09 31.67
C GLU A 158 34.67 19.82 31.03
N GLN A 159 34.03 18.67 31.23
CA GLN A 159 34.36 17.34 30.63
C GLN A 159 33.25 16.87 29.72
#